data_52b81c9369050ea2001bde883ae03e7d
#
_entry.id   52b81c9369050ea2001bde883ae03e7d
#
_cell.length_a   1.000
_cell.length_b   1.000
_cell.length_c   1.000
_cell.angle_alpha   90.00
_cell.angle_beta   90.00
_cell.angle_gamma   90.00
#
_symmetry.space_group_name_H-M   'P 1'
#
loop_
_entity.id
_entity.type
_entity.pdbx_description
1 polymer ?
#
loop_
_entity_poly.entity_id
_entity_poly.type
_entity_poly.pdbx_seq_one_letter_code
_entity_poly.pdbx_strand_id
1 'polypeptide(L)'
;MKTYVRYLLAGLVAVFVAGSSLAEDTLKQYDDIKGRTHHEDLYMEEQCDACHTSNEPNEFPPDNICLDCHDLDDLVIATAREGDDVWQNPHNNLHYGRDVPCMECHGEHTRREPMCADCHNFNYPKHEK
;
A
#
# COMPACT_ATOMS: atom_id res chain seq x y z
N MET A 1 25.16 -65.48 -6.58
CA MET A 1 24.93 -64.23 -7.33
C MET A 1 24.00 -63.41 -6.51
N LYS A 2 24.50 -62.37 -5.83
CA LYS A 2 23.72 -61.50 -4.94
C LYS A 2 23.45 -60.19 -5.70
N THR A 3 22.16 -60.00 -6.03
CA THR A 3 21.68 -58.81 -6.74
C THR A 3 21.47 -57.71 -5.72
N TYR A 4 22.32 -56.69 -5.73
CA TYR A 4 22.13 -55.48 -4.93
C TYR A 4 21.12 -54.56 -5.64
N VAL A 5 19.89 -54.49 -5.10
CA VAL A 5 18.91 -53.49 -5.48
C VAL A 5 19.28 -52.19 -4.76
N ARG A 6 19.82 -51.22 -5.50
CA ARG A 6 20.08 -49.87 -5.00
C ARG A 6 18.76 -49.12 -5.05
N TYR A 7 18.18 -48.87 -3.92
CA TYR A 7 17.09 -47.91 -3.78
C TYR A 7 17.71 -46.48 -3.79
N LEU A 8 17.60 -45.83 -4.92
CA LEU A 8 17.82 -44.37 -5.02
C LEU A 8 16.59 -43.70 -4.41
N LEU A 9 16.69 -43.31 -3.15
CA LEU A 9 15.78 -42.36 -2.53
C LEU A 9 16.06 -40.99 -3.11
N ALA A 10 15.36 -40.62 -4.17
CA ALA A 10 15.30 -39.26 -4.64
C ALA A 10 14.46 -38.47 -3.63
N GLY A 11 15.13 -37.84 -2.67
CA GLY A 11 14.50 -36.87 -1.76
C GLY A 11 14.05 -35.65 -2.55
N LEU A 12 12.76 -35.56 -2.84
CA LEU A 12 12.13 -34.37 -3.39
C LEU A 12 12.09 -33.31 -2.25
N VAL A 13 13.10 -32.46 -2.18
CA VAL A 13 13.07 -31.30 -1.31
C VAL A 13 12.12 -30.30 -2.00
N ALA A 14 10.86 -30.33 -1.63
CA ALA A 14 9.93 -29.26 -1.96
C ALA A 14 10.33 -28.01 -1.16
N VAL A 15 11.10 -27.13 -1.79
CA VAL A 15 11.35 -25.80 -1.26
C VAL A 15 10.00 -25.05 -1.38
N PHE A 16 9.25 -25.03 -0.29
CA PHE A 16 8.16 -24.07 -0.13
C PHE A 16 8.79 -22.68 -0.06
N VAL A 17 8.94 -22.03 -1.19
CA VAL A 17 9.09 -20.59 -1.24
C VAL A 17 7.75 -20.05 -0.78
N ALA A 18 7.63 -19.76 0.51
CA ALA A 18 6.58 -18.90 1.02
C ALA A 18 6.86 -17.51 0.42
N GLY A 19 6.43 -17.30 -0.80
CA GLY A 19 6.30 -15.96 -1.34
C GLY A 19 5.34 -15.24 -0.43
N SER A 20 5.86 -14.33 0.39
CA SER A 20 5.04 -13.28 0.95
C SER A 20 4.52 -12.51 -0.25
N SER A 21 3.35 -12.88 -0.74
CA SER A 21 2.57 -12.01 -1.61
C SER A 21 2.24 -10.81 -0.71
N LEU A 22 3.07 -9.79 -0.78
CA LEU A 22 2.64 -8.47 -0.38
C LEU A 22 1.40 -8.23 -1.24
N ALA A 23 0.24 -8.25 -0.61
CA ALA A 23 -1.00 -7.93 -1.30
C ALA A 23 -0.78 -6.55 -1.91
N GLU A 24 -0.70 -6.54 -3.24
CA GLU A 24 -0.53 -5.32 -4.00
C GLU A 24 -1.79 -4.50 -3.78
N ASP A 25 -1.66 -3.29 -3.26
CA ASP A 25 -2.79 -2.39 -3.03
C ASP A 25 -3.34 -1.93 -4.38
N THR A 26 -4.36 -2.57 -4.85
CA THR A 26 -4.94 -2.30 -6.16
C THR A 26 -6.34 -1.72 -6.02
N LEU A 27 -6.74 -0.90 -6.99
CA LEU A 27 -8.13 -0.45 -7.12
C LEU A 27 -8.97 -1.60 -7.67
N LYS A 28 -9.96 -2.02 -6.89
CA LYS A 28 -10.96 -3.04 -7.23
C LYS A 28 -12.33 -2.41 -7.35
N GLN A 29 -13.18 -2.97 -8.19
CA GLN A 29 -14.58 -2.57 -8.31
C GLN A 29 -15.42 -3.21 -7.21
N TYR A 30 -16.15 -2.40 -6.47
CA TYR A 30 -17.15 -2.78 -5.47
C TYR A 30 -18.47 -2.15 -5.88
N ASP A 31 -19.39 -2.93 -6.36
CA ASP A 31 -20.64 -2.47 -6.97
C ASP A 31 -20.43 -1.31 -7.96
N ASP A 32 -20.86 -0.12 -7.67
CA ASP A 32 -20.77 1.07 -8.51
C ASP A 32 -19.54 1.96 -8.22
N ILE A 33 -18.75 1.63 -7.20
CA ILE A 33 -17.56 2.39 -6.79
C ILE A 33 -16.27 1.56 -6.89
N LYS A 34 -15.15 2.23 -7.13
CA LYS A 34 -13.82 1.62 -6.97
C LYS A 34 -13.27 1.97 -5.60
N GLY A 35 -12.50 1.06 -5.02
CA GLY A 35 -11.83 1.25 -3.75
C GLY A 35 -10.52 0.50 -3.66
N ARG A 36 -9.68 0.87 -2.71
CA ARG A 36 -8.42 0.19 -2.43
C ARG A 36 -8.67 -1.16 -1.78
N THR A 37 -7.92 -2.17 -2.20
CA THR A 37 -8.07 -3.54 -1.66
C THR A 37 -7.73 -3.65 -0.18
N HIS A 38 -6.91 -2.73 0.36
CA HIS A 38 -6.63 -2.67 1.80
C HIS A 38 -7.85 -2.23 2.65
N HIS A 39 -8.84 -1.59 2.03
CA HIS A 39 -10.07 -1.14 2.67
C HIS A 39 -11.29 -1.97 2.22
N GLU A 40 -11.07 -3.17 1.66
CA GLU A 40 -12.13 -4.03 1.10
C GLU A 40 -13.30 -4.26 2.07
N ASP A 41 -13.02 -4.48 3.34
CA ASP A 41 -14.04 -4.74 4.35
C ASP A 41 -15.02 -3.56 4.51
N LEU A 42 -14.52 -2.31 4.41
CA LEU A 42 -15.36 -1.11 4.48
C LEU A 42 -16.33 -1.02 3.29
N TYR A 43 -15.88 -1.45 2.10
CA TYR A 43 -16.74 -1.50 0.91
C TYR A 43 -17.75 -2.63 0.95
N MET A 44 -17.35 -3.79 1.44
CA MET A 44 -18.24 -4.95 1.57
C MET A 44 -19.34 -4.74 2.60
N GLU A 45 -19.11 -3.88 3.58
CA GLU A 45 -20.06 -3.52 4.63
C GLU A 45 -20.75 -2.18 4.39
N GLU A 46 -20.55 -1.54 3.22
CA GLU A 46 -21.13 -0.23 2.83
C GLU A 46 -20.86 0.90 3.85
N GLN A 47 -19.67 0.87 4.50
CA GLN A 47 -19.28 1.81 5.55
C GLN A 47 -18.62 3.07 4.94
N CYS A 48 -19.30 3.76 4.06
CA CYS A 48 -18.80 5.00 3.44
C CYS A 48 -18.55 6.10 4.49
N ASP A 49 -19.33 6.10 5.56
CA ASP A 49 -19.21 7.05 6.68
C ASP A 49 -17.98 6.82 7.57
N ALA A 50 -17.26 5.71 7.40
CA ALA A 50 -15.96 5.52 8.03
C ALA A 50 -14.91 6.56 7.56
N CYS A 51 -15.05 7.06 6.33
CA CYS A 51 -14.16 8.08 5.75
C CYS A 51 -14.90 9.40 5.44
N HIS A 52 -16.17 9.33 5.13
CA HIS A 52 -16.98 10.48 4.74
C HIS A 52 -17.98 10.87 5.83
N THR A 53 -18.44 12.11 5.81
CA THR A 53 -19.43 12.59 6.78
C THR A 53 -20.85 12.06 6.50
N SER A 54 -21.04 11.38 5.36
CA SER A 54 -22.31 10.77 4.95
C SER A 54 -22.09 9.66 3.93
N ASN A 55 -23.08 8.79 3.76
CA ASN A 55 -23.06 7.75 2.71
C ASN A 55 -23.26 8.30 1.28
N GLU A 56 -23.53 9.57 1.13
CA GLU A 56 -23.59 10.30 -0.15
C GLU A 56 -22.53 11.42 -0.14
N PRO A 57 -21.23 11.07 -0.20
CA PRO A 57 -20.14 12.01 -0.02
C PRO A 57 -20.01 12.95 -1.22
N ASN A 58 -19.83 14.23 -0.95
CA ASN A 58 -19.56 15.26 -1.94
C ASN A 58 -18.26 16.04 -1.68
N GLU A 59 -17.51 15.64 -0.65
CA GLU A 59 -16.26 16.28 -0.24
C GLU A 59 -15.18 15.23 0.03
N PHE A 60 -13.93 15.62 -0.11
CA PHE A 60 -12.82 14.77 0.29
C PHE A 60 -12.74 14.67 1.81
N PRO A 61 -12.48 13.47 2.36
CA PRO A 61 -12.26 13.32 3.79
C PRO A 61 -11.00 14.11 4.22
N PRO A 62 -11.03 14.76 5.39
CA PRO A 62 -9.83 15.38 5.94
C PRO A 62 -8.83 14.34 6.45
N ASP A 63 -7.54 14.70 6.51
CA ASP A 63 -6.44 13.81 6.86
C ASP A 63 -6.58 13.10 8.22
N ASN A 64 -7.22 13.76 9.19
CA ASN A 64 -7.43 13.17 10.51
C ASN A 64 -8.26 11.88 10.45
N ILE A 65 -9.14 11.73 9.47
CA ILE A 65 -9.91 10.49 9.25
C ILE A 65 -8.98 9.33 8.85
N CYS A 66 -7.99 9.60 7.99
CA CYS A 66 -6.96 8.62 7.65
C CYS A 66 -6.13 8.25 8.89
N LEU A 67 -5.78 9.25 9.69
CA LEU A 67 -4.94 9.10 10.88
C LEU A 67 -5.65 8.44 12.07
N ASP A 68 -6.97 8.26 12.03
CA ASP A 68 -7.68 7.47 13.03
C ASP A 68 -7.29 5.97 12.98
N CYS A 69 -6.83 5.50 11.82
CA CYS A 69 -6.36 4.12 11.62
C CYS A 69 -4.87 4.03 11.24
N HIS A 70 -4.32 5.04 10.58
CA HIS A 70 -2.92 5.07 10.13
C HIS A 70 -2.06 5.93 11.05
N ASP A 71 -1.07 5.32 11.69
CA ASP A 71 -0.10 6.06 12.48
C ASP A 71 0.97 6.71 11.59
N LEU A 72 1.12 8.04 11.71
CA LEU A 72 2.06 8.79 10.88
C LEU A 72 3.53 8.47 11.19
N ASP A 73 3.87 8.14 12.45
CA ASP A 73 5.22 7.72 12.81
C ASP A 73 5.57 6.39 12.15
N ASP A 74 4.63 5.45 12.14
CA ASP A 74 4.79 4.17 11.47
C ASP A 74 4.95 4.35 9.95
N LEU A 75 4.19 5.24 9.33
CA LEU A 75 4.32 5.57 7.91
C LEU A 75 5.68 6.18 7.59
N VAL A 76 6.18 7.11 8.40
CA VAL A 76 7.51 7.68 8.25
C VAL A 76 8.59 6.60 8.32
N ILE A 77 8.48 5.67 9.28
CA ILE A 77 9.42 4.56 9.44
C ILE A 77 9.33 3.60 8.26
N ALA A 78 8.12 3.20 7.85
CA ALA A 78 7.89 2.23 6.79
C ALA A 78 8.33 2.73 5.41
N THR A 79 8.38 4.05 5.22
CA THR A 79 8.79 4.70 3.95
C THR A 79 10.15 5.35 4.02
N ALA A 80 10.89 5.16 5.12
CA ALA A 80 12.25 5.66 5.26
C ALA A 80 13.14 5.14 4.11
N ARG A 81 14.03 6.02 3.66
CA ARG A 81 15.01 5.73 2.59
C ARG A 81 16.41 5.77 3.18
N GLU A 82 17.34 5.14 2.51
CA GLU A 82 18.73 5.05 2.94
C GLU A 82 19.68 5.68 1.92
N GLY A 83 20.91 5.94 2.36
CA GLY A 83 21.96 6.48 1.49
C GLY A 83 21.64 7.86 0.95
N ASP A 84 21.87 8.03 -0.34
CA ASP A 84 21.65 9.31 -1.03
C ASP A 84 20.17 9.69 -1.17
N ASP A 85 19.26 8.75 -0.92
CA ASP A 85 17.82 8.94 -1.04
C ASP A 85 17.13 9.22 0.29
N VAL A 86 17.85 9.35 1.40
CA VAL A 86 17.31 9.54 2.76
C VAL A 86 16.31 10.70 2.86
N TRP A 87 16.48 11.72 2.03
CA TRP A 87 15.65 12.93 1.97
C TRP A 87 14.35 12.75 1.15
N GLN A 88 14.19 11.61 0.47
CA GLN A 88 13.01 11.30 -0.37
C GLN A 88 11.87 10.61 0.39
N ASN A 89 11.84 10.68 1.72
CA ASN A 89 10.73 10.13 2.48
C ASN A 89 9.46 10.94 2.22
N PRO A 90 8.38 10.38 1.63
CA PRO A 90 7.19 11.14 1.30
C PRO A 90 6.42 11.62 2.54
N HIS A 91 6.51 10.88 3.66
CA HIS A 91 5.82 11.20 4.92
C HIS A 91 6.68 12.03 5.89
N ASN A 92 7.89 12.41 5.50
CA ASN A 92 8.76 13.33 6.23
C ASN A 92 9.77 13.97 5.26
N ASN A 93 9.31 14.88 4.42
CA ASN A 93 10.10 15.47 3.34
C ASN A 93 10.61 16.88 3.66
N LEU A 94 11.53 17.37 2.82
CA LEU A 94 12.18 18.65 3.05
C LEU A 94 11.27 19.87 2.84
N HIS A 95 10.19 19.74 2.05
CA HIS A 95 9.34 20.88 1.70
C HIS A 95 8.23 21.12 2.72
N TYR A 96 7.61 20.03 3.19
CA TYR A 96 6.41 20.06 4.01
C TYR A 96 6.59 19.34 5.34
N GLY A 97 7.77 18.70 5.56
CA GLY A 97 7.94 17.85 6.72
C GLY A 97 6.93 16.70 6.70
N ARG A 98 6.03 16.70 7.65
CA ARG A 98 4.98 15.68 7.85
C ARG A 98 3.57 16.17 7.47
N ASP A 99 3.45 17.37 6.95
CA ASP A 99 2.17 18.08 6.77
C ASP A 99 1.65 18.00 5.32
N VAL A 100 2.11 17.01 4.53
CA VAL A 100 1.54 16.78 3.19
C VAL A 100 0.16 16.15 3.35
N PRO A 101 -0.90 16.74 2.77
CA PRO A 101 -2.21 16.13 2.81
C PRO A 101 -2.22 14.75 2.16
N CYS A 102 -2.86 13.76 2.80
CA CYS A 102 -2.86 12.37 2.36
C CYS A 102 -3.37 12.24 0.92
N MET A 103 -4.41 12.98 0.59
CA MET A 103 -5.07 12.95 -0.71
C MET A 103 -4.25 13.56 -1.85
N GLU A 104 -3.12 14.25 -1.57
CA GLU A 104 -2.23 14.76 -2.64
C GLU A 104 -1.45 13.62 -3.34
N CYS A 105 -1.38 12.46 -2.71
CA CYS A 105 -0.70 11.28 -3.25
C CYS A 105 -1.61 10.05 -3.27
N HIS A 106 -2.43 9.88 -2.25
CA HIS A 106 -3.29 8.71 -2.09
C HIS A 106 -4.72 9.01 -2.58
N GLY A 107 -5.17 8.28 -3.58
CA GLY A 107 -6.55 8.33 -4.04
C GLY A 107 -7.26 7.03 -3.68
N GLU A 108 -8.35 7.10 -2.92
CA GLU A 108 -9.09 5.93 -2.49
C GLU A 108 -9.92 5.32 -3.63
N HIS A 109 -10.55 6.16 -4.42
CA HIS A 109 -11.43 5.72 -5.51
C HIS A 109 -10.78 5.87 -6.90
N THR A 110 -9.65 6.55 -6.97
CA THR A 110 -8.91 6.80 -8.20
C THR A 110 -7.42 6.74 -7.94
N ARG A 111 -6.64 6.40 -8.96
CA ARG A 111 -5.18 6.52 -8.87
C ARG A 111 -4.79 7.99 -8.89
N ARG A 112 -3.77 8.33 -8.11
CA ARG A 112 -3.16 9.65 -8.12
C ARG A 112 -1.66 9.53 -8.34
N GLU A 113 -1.11 10.46 -9.08
CA GLU A 113 0.34 10.66 -9.14
C GLU A 113 0.77 11.45 -7.90
N PRO A 114 1.90 11.10 -7.27
CA PRO A 114 2.45 11.89 -6.18
C PRO A 114 2.71 13.33 -6.62
N MET A 115 2.30 14.31 -5.85
CA MET A 115 2.53 15.72 -6.14
C MET A 115 4.01 16.07 -6.39
N CYS A 116 4.93 15.30 -5.81
CA CYS A 116 6.37 15.48 -6.03
C CYS A 116 6.80 15.24 -7.48
N ALA A 117 6.03 14.46 -8.25
CA ALA A 117 6.34 14.11 -9.63
C ALA A 117 6.31 15.31 -10.59
N ASP A 118 5.68 16.41 -10.21
CA ASP A 118 5.68 17.65 -10.99
C ASP A 118 7.10 18.25 -11.15
N CYS A 119 7.99 17.98 -10.19
CA CYS A 119 9.34 18.54 -10.17
C CYS A 119 10.45 17.46 -10.03
N HIS A 120 10.14 16.28 -9.54
CA HIS A 120 11.10 15.23 -9.20
C HIS A 120 10.77 13.90 -9.89
N ASN A 121 11.81 13.15 -10.24
CA ASN A 121 11.70 11.78 -10.75
C ASN A 121 11.94 10.76 -9.63
N PHE A 122 11.26 10.91 -8.49
CA PHE A 122 11.39 9.95 -7.40
C PHE A 122 10.75 8.61 -7.76
N ASN A 123 11.37 7.55 -7.30
CA ASN A 123 10.81 6.22 -7.41
C ASN A 123 10.21 5.81 -6.06
N TYR A 124 8.90 5.70 -6.01
CA TYR A 124 8.15 5.20 -4.85
C TYR A 124 7.61 3.80 -5.16
N PRO A 125 8.41 2.73 -4.95
CA PRO A 125 8.06 1.37 -5.40
C PRO A 125 6.82 0.79 -4.71
N LYS A 126 6.43 1.36 -3.56
CA LYS A 126 5.21 0.96 -2.84
C LYS A 126 4.00 1.84 -3.17
N HIS A 127 4.19 2.90 -3.95
CA HIS A 127 3.10 3.76 -4.40
C HIS A 127 2.59 3.23 -5.73
N GLU A 128 1.39 2.73 -5.75
CA GLU A 128 0.75 2.29 -6.98
C GLU A 128 0.12 3.44 -7.74
N LYS A 129 0.51 3.52 -9.00
CA LYS A 129 -0.01 4.47 -9.98
C LYS A 129 -1.39 4.07 -10.50
#